data_8e479d5e7213760f3e329d4635aede4e
#
_entry.id   8e479d5e7213760f3e329d4635aede4e
#
_cell.length_a   1.000
_cell.length_b   1.000
_cell.length_c   1.000
_cell.angle_alpha   90.00
_cell.angle_beta   90.00
_cell.angle_gamma   90.00
#
_symmetry.space_group_name_H-M   'P 1'
#
loop_
_entity.id
_entity.type
_entity.pdbx_description
1 polymer ?
#
loop_
_entity_poly.entity_id
_entity_poly.type
_entity_poly.pdbx_seq_one_letter_code
_entity_poly.pdbx_strand_id
1 'polypeptide(L)'
;MKIAFTVYNLAFVSNWIERLMPYWENCEIVIFHIANLQGQKEPAIEGVKSYDVSSRSYSEIIDIIEHERIDLWINFNFRSLFELFFQRICALQNIKSVYLEHGFFSQNTLHFKTQKAQKNIWETVNRQLNFWKKYIGVL
;
A
#
# COMPACT_ATOMS: atom_id res chain seq x y z
N MET A 1 7.71 15.00 8.39
CA MET A 1 7.83 13.75 7.60
C MET A 1 6.45 13.35 7.10
N LYS A 2 6.33 12.98 5.84
CA LYS A 2 5.04 12.54 5.27
C LYS A 2 5.06 11.03 5.03
N ILE A 3 4.09 10.33 5.63
CA ILE A 3 3.98 8.87 5.60
C ILE A 3 2.74 8.48 4.80
N ALA A 4 2.91 7.66 3.77
CA ALA A 4 1.81 7.11 3.02
C ALA A 4 1.50 5.67 3.42
N PHE A 5 0.22 5.33 3.38
CA PHE A 5 -0.28 3.97 3.55
C PHE A 5 -1.05 3.54 2.31
N THR A 6 -0.81 2.30 1.89
CA THR A 6 -1.68 1.61 0.95
C THR A 6 -2.55 0.64 1.72
N VAL A 7 -3.86 0.78 1.59
CA VAL A 7 -4.82 -0.08 2.28
C VAL A 7 -5.94 -0.47 1.33
N TYR A 8 -6.28 -1.75 1.33
CA TYR A 8 -7.40 -2.25 0.52
C TYR A 8 -8.76 -1.83 1.10
N ASN A 9 -8.85 -1.74 2.43
CA ASN A 9 -10.06 -1.34 3.14
C ASN A 9 -9.69 -0.36 4.25
N LEU A 10 -10.21 0.87 4.15
CA LEU A 10 -9.92 1.94 5.09
C LEU A 10 -10.42 1.60 6.51
N ALA A 11 -11.57 0.94 6.63
CA ALA A 11 -12.13 0.55 7.92
C ALA A 11 -11.22 -0.41 8.71
N PHE A 12 -10.45 -1.26 8.01
CA PHE A 12 -9.51 -2.18 8.65
C PHE A 12 -8.33 -1.45 9.28
N VAL A 13 -7.90 -0.36 8.69
CA VAL A 13 -6.67 0.34 9.07
C VAL A 13 -6.94 1.54 9.97
N SER A 14 -8.17 2.09 9.98
CA SER A 14 -8.51 3.27 10.77
C SER A 14 -8.12 3.13 12.24
N ASN A 15 -8.51 2.05 12.89
CA ASN A 15 -8.15 1.75 14.28
C ASN A 15 -6.64 1.68 14.55
N TRP A 16 -5.87 1.22 13.55
CA TRP A 16 -4.41 1.14 13.66
C TRP A 16 -3.77 2.51 13.53
N ILE A 17 -4.20 3.28 12.56
CA ILE A 17 -3.68 4.62 12.31
C ILE A 17 -4.00 5.52 13.49
N GLU A 18 -5.24 5.53 13.98
CA GLU A 18 -5.66 6.31 15.15
C GLU A 18 -4.82 5.99 16.40
N ARG A 19 -4.46 4.72 16.60
CA ARG A 19 -3.61 4.30 17.72
C ARG A 19 -2.14 4.69 17.54
N LEU A 20 -1.66 4.78 16.32
CA LEU A 20 -0.26 5.11 16.03
C LEU A 20 -0.03 6.62 15.91
N MET A 21 -1.06 7.38 15.53
CA MET A 21 -0.95 8.84 15.36
C MET A 21 -0.34 9.57 16.57
N PRO A 22 -0.68 9.25 17.83
CA PRO A 22 -0.07 9.90 18.98
C PRO A 22 1.45 9.71 19.09
N TYR A 23 2.00 8.67 18.47
CA TYR A 23 3.43 8.39 18.46
C TYR A 23 4.16 9.01 17.27
N TRP A 24 3.42 9.57 16.32
CA TRP A 24 3.95 10.17 15.10
C TRP A 24 3.81 11.68 15.10
N GLU A 25 4.22 12.29 16.20
CA GLU A 25 4.27 13.74 16.32
C GLU A 25 5.05 14.33 15.13
N ASN A 26 4.49 15.35 14.49
CA ASN A 26 5.03 16.02 13.30
C ASN A 26 5.08 15.16 12.03
N CYS A 27 4.27 14.11 11.93
CA CYS A 27 4.07 13.37 10.70
C CYS A 27 2.72 13.71 10.06
N GLU A 28 2.73 13.97 8.76
CA GLU A 28 1.52 14.01 7.93
C GLU A 28 1.22 12.61 7.42
N ILE A 29 -0.03 12.19 7.49
CA ILE A 29 -0.46 10.86 7.06
C ILE A 29 -1.33 10.99 5.82
N VAL A 30 -0.99 10.18 4.80
CA VAL A 30 -1.74 10.08 3.55
C VAL A 30 -2.12 8.62 3.32
N ILE A 31 -3.36 8.37 2.96
CA ILE A 31 -3.85 7.02 2.69
C ILE A 31 -4.31 6.90 1.24
N PHE A 32 -3.84 5.86 0.57
CA PHE A 32 -4.32 5.44 -0.75
C PHE A 32 -5.16 4.17 -0.58
N HIS A 33 -6.42 4.22 -0.97
CA HIS A 33 -7.36 3.13 -0.76
C HIS A 33 -8.26 2.89 -1.98
N ILE A 34 -8.92 1.75 -2.01
CA ILE A 34 -9.98 1.44 -2.97
C ILE A 34 -11.32 1.67 -2.28
N ALA A 35 -12.24 2.35 -2.96
CA ALA A 35 -13.59 2.54 -2.45
C ALA A 35 -14.25 1.20 -2.10
N ASN A 36 -14.96 1.19 -1.00
CA ASN A 36 -15.70 0.01 -0.58
C ASN A 36 -16.83 -0.27 -1.59
N LEU A 37 -16.71 -1.38 -2.31
CA LEU A 37 -17.69 -1.82 -3.31
C LEU A 37 -19.10 -2.06 -2.73
N GLN A 38 -19.26 -2.09 -1.42
CA GLN A 38 -20.53 -2.29 -0.73
C GLN A 38 -21.30 -1.00 -0.46
N GLY A 39 -20.81 0.14 -0.93
CA GLY A 39 -21.50 1.44 -0.77
C GLY A 39 -21.55 1.97 0.68
N GLN A 40 -20.80 1.38 1.59
CA GLN A 40 -20.69 1.90 2.95
C GLN A 40 -19.86 3.19 2.92
N LYS A 41 -20.31 4.20 3.64
CA LYS A 41 -19.56 5.44 3.82
C LYS A 41 -18.23 5.13 4.51
N GLU A 42 -17.14 5.46 3.85
CA GLU A 42 -15.80 5.26 4.41
C GLU A 42 -15.62 6.14 5.65
N PRO A 43 -15.01 5.59 6.72
CA PRO A 43 -14.72 6.39 7.89
C PRO A 43 -13.67 7.46 7.53
N ALA A 44 -13.97 8.72 7.79
CA ALA A 44 -12.97 9.78 7.76
C ALA A 44 -12.13 9.69 9.03
N ILE A 45 -10.82 9.64 8.88
CA ILE A 45 -9.87 9.69 10.01
C ILE A 45 -9.45 11.15 10.16
N GLU A 46 -9.71 11.74 11.32
CA GLU A 46 -9.36 13.13 11.59
C GLU A 46 -7.84 13.36 11.45
N GLY A 47 -7.46 14.43 10.75
CA GLY A 47 -6.06 14.77 10.51
C GLY A 47 -5.35 13.90 9.47
N VAL A 48 -6.06 12.98 8.79
CA VAL A 48 -5.51 12.11 7.77
C VAL A 48 -6.11 12.44 6.40
N LYS A 49 -5.23 12.61 5.41
CA LYS A 49 -5.63 12.82 4.02
C LYS A 49 -5.81 11.47 3.33
N SER A 50 -6.93 11.23 2.69
CA SER A 50 -7.19 9.98 1.98
C SER A 50 -7.52 10.19 0.52
N TYR A 51 -7.06 9.26 -0.32
CA TYR A 51 -7.31 9.21 -1.76
C TYR A 51 -7.93 7.88 -2.14
N ASP A 52 -9.17 7.93 -2.62
CA ASP A 52 -9.75 6.82 -3.35
C ASP A 52 -9.12 6.76 -4.76
N VAL A 53 -8.50 5.63 -5.06
CA VAL A 53 -7.83 5.42 -6.34
C VAL A 53 -8.55 4.43 -7.25
N SER A 54 -9.73 3.95 -6.86
CA SER A 54 -10.48 2.91 -7.59
C SER A 54 -10.87 3.32 -9.02
N SER A 55 -11.10 4.61 -9.26
CA SER A 55 -11.50 5.16 -10.56
C SER A 55 -10.45 6.04 -11.22
N ARG A 56 -9.22 6.10 -10.65
CA ARG A 56 -8.17 6.97 -11.18
C ARG A 56 -7.28 6.23 -12.17
N SER A 57 -6.85 6.94 -13.19
CA SER A 57 -5.82 6.48 -14.11
C SER A 57 -4.45 6.40 -13.44
N TYR A 58 -3.53 5.66 -14.07
CA TYR A 58 -2.15 5.57 -13.60
C TYR A 58 -1.47 6.95 -13.48
N SER A 59 -1.64 7.81 -14.49
CA SER A 59 -1.06 9.16 -14.50
C SER A 59 -1.57 10.01 -13.34
N GLU A 60 -2.87 10.01 -13.08
CA GLU A 60 -3.47 10.76 -11.96
C GLU A 60 -2.92 10.29 -10.60
N ILE A 61 -2.69 8.97 -10.44
CA ILE A 61 -2.10 8.43 -9.21
C ILE A 61 -0.65 8.90 -9.06
N ILE A 62 0.13 8.89 -10.13
CA ILE A 62 1.52 9.40 -10.11
C ILE A 62 1.56 10.87 -9.78
N ASP A 63 0.71 11.69 -10.41
CA ASP A 63 0.62 13.13 -10.15
C ASP A 63 0.31 13.43 -8.67
N ILE A 64 -0.60 12.65 -8.06
CA ILE A 64 -0.90 12.75 -6.63
C ILE A 64 0.34 12.43 -5.78
N ILE A 65 1.03 11.34 -6.10
CA ILE A 65 2.21 10.88 -5.34
C ILE A 65 3.34 11.92 -5.41
N GLU A 66 3.59 12.48 -6.59
CA GLU A 66 4.59 13.53 -6.79
C GLU A 66 4.21 14.82 -6.06
N HIS A 67 2.93 15.20 -6.10
CA HIS A 67 2.42 16.36 -5.36
C HIS A 67 2.57 16.19 -3.85
N GLU A 68 2.28 15.02 -3.32
CA GLU A 68 2.32 14.73 -1.89
C GLU A 68 3.76 14.64 -1.34
N ARG A 69 4.77 14.36 -2.15
CA ARG A 69 6.18 14.28 -1.71
C ARG A 69 6.38 13.35 -0.52
N ILE A 70 6.06 12.10 -0.71
CA ILE A 70 6.04 11.09 0.34
C ILE A 70 7.46 10.67 0.72
N ASP A 71 7.78 10.73 2.01
CA ASP A 71 9.08 10.34 2.55
C ASP A 71 9.18 8.84 2.84
N LEU A 72 8.07 8.24 3.29
CA LEU A 72 8.00 6.83 3.68
C LEU A 72 6.67 6.24 3.25
N TRP A 73 6.70 5.06 2.67
CA TRP A 73 5.51 4.31 2.29
C TRP A 73 5.35 3.04 3.10
N ILE A 74 4.19 2.84 3.71
CA ILE A 74 3.87 1.64 4.49
C ILE A 74 2.78 0.86 3.75
N ASN A 75 3.10 -0.36 3.35
CA ASN A 75 2.17 -1.27 2.70
C ASN A 75 1.70 -2.33 3.69
N PHE A 76 0.38 -2.55 3.74
CA PHE A 76 -0.22 -3.63 4.50
C PHE A 76 -0.53 -4.78 3.56
N ASN A 77 0.09 -5.92 3.78
CA ASN A 77 -0.15 -7.14 3.03
C ASN A 77 0.49 -7.17 1.61
N PHE A 78 1.13 -8.28 1.27
CA PHE A 78 1.87 -8.43 0.01
C PHE A 78 1.08 -9.08 -1.11
N ARG A 79 -0.17 -9.42 -0.90
CA ARG A 79 -0.85 -10.45 -1.71
C ARG A 79 -1.84 -9.88 -2.70
N SER A 80 -2.23 -8.61 -2.59
CA SER A 80 -3.13 -8.01 -3.54
C SER A 80 -2.40 -7.33 -4.69
N LEU A 81 -2.97 -7.38 -5.89
CA LEU A 81 -2.46 -6.65 -7.06
C LEU A 81 -2.37 -5.15 -6.80
N PHE A 82 -3.28 -4.62 -6.00
CA PHE A 82 -3.33 -3.22 -5.60
C PHE A 82 -2.08 -2.82 -4.83
N GLU A 83 -1.69 -3.60 -3.84
CA GLU A 83 -0.49 -3.32 -3.05
C GLU A 83 0.80 -3.54 -3.85
N LEU A 84 0.83 -4.58 -4.69
CA LEU A 84 1.93 -4.81 -5.61
C LEU A 84 2.13 -3.64 -6.59
N PHE A 85 1.05 -3.03 -7.04
CA PHE A 85 1.09 -1.83 -7.88
C PHE A 85 1.81 -0.66 -7.17
N PHE A 86 1.43 -0.33 -5.93
CA PHE A 86 2.08 0.74 -5.17
C PHE A 86 3.53 0.41 -4.79
N GLN A 87 3.82 -0.85 -4.51
CA GLN A 87 5.20 -1.30 -4.32
C GLN A 87 6.07 -1.01 -5.55
N ARG A 88 5.52 -1.27 -6.74
CA ARG A 88 6.22 -0.97 -7.98
C ARG A 88 6.44 0.52 -8.17
N ILE A 89 5.45 1.34 -7.85
CA ILE A 89 5.57 2.80 -7.89
C ILE A 89 6.67 3.27 -6.93
N CYS A 90 6.67 2.81 -5.67
CA CYS A 90 7.71 3.15 -4.70
C CYS A 90 9.12 2.83 -5.23
N ALA A 91 9.28 1.66 -5.86
CA ALA A 91 10.56 1.27 -6.43
C ALA A 91 10.99 2.17 -7.61
N LEU A 92 10.06 2.58 -8.46
CA LEU A 92 10.34 3.45 -9.62
C LEU A 92 10.64 4.89 -9.21
N GLN A 93 9.95 5.38 -8.18
CA GLN A 93 10.09 6.74 -7.66
C GLN A 93 11.16 6.87 -6.56
N ASN A 94 11.88 5.79 -6.25
CA ASN A 94 12.85 5.73 -5.14
C ASN A 94 12.27 6.13 -3.77
N ILE A 95 10.99 5.89 -3.54
CA ILE A 95 10.34 6.15 -2.25
C ILE A 95 10.71 5.00 -1.30
N LYS A 96 11.19 5.36 -0.11
CA LYS A 96 11.45 4.36 0.95
C LYS A 96 10.17 3.65 1.32
N SER A 97 10.19 2.33 1.37
CA SER A 97 8.99 1.56 1.71
C SER A 97 9.25 0.47 2.73
N VAL A 98 8.25 0.26 3.58
CA VAL A 98 8.21 -0.77 4.62
C VAL A 98 6.94 -1.60 4.43
N TYR A 99 7.01 -2.85 4.81
CA TYR A 99 5.91 -3.81 4.67
C TYR A 99 5.51 -4.33 6.02
N LEU A 100 4.21 -4.28 6.27
CA LEU A 100 3.59 -4.88 7.43
C LEU A 100 2.84 -6.14 6.99
N GLU A 101 3.14 -7.26 7.61
CA GLU A 101 2.47 -8.53 7.37
C GLU A 101 1.90 -9.05 8.68
N HIS A 102 0.72 -9.67 8.62
CA HIS A 102 0.18 -10.38 9.76
C HIS A 102 1.11 -11.49 10.20
N GLY A 103 1.44 -11.55 11.48
CA GLY A 103 2.28 -12.59 12.04
C GLY A 103 1.63 -13.96 11.97
N PHE A 104 2.44 -14.99 11.70
CA PHE A 104 1.97 -16.37 11.60
C PHE A 104 1.50 -16.94 12.95
N PHE A 105 1.95 -16.39 14.06
CA PHE A 105 1.79 -16.99 15.40
C PHE A 105 0.80 -16.28 16.30
N SER A 106 0.28 -15.13 15.91
CA SER A 106 -0.76 -14.42 16.67
C SER A 106 -1.52 -13.51 15.72
N GLN A 107 -2.83 -13.45 15.88
CA GLN A 107 -3.72 -12.61 15.07
C GLN A 107 -3.42 -11.09 15.17
N ASN A 108 -2.62 -10.68 16.14
CA ASN A 108 -2.30 -9.29 16.44
C ASN A 108 -0.83 -8.92 16.23
N THR A 109 -0.02 -9.80 15.63
CA THR A 109 1.39 -9.51 15.36
C THR A 109 1.60 -9.01 13.93
N LEU A 110 2.43 -7.98 13.79
CA LEU A 110 2.87 -7.43 12.52
C LEU A 110 4.37 -7.66 12.36
N HIS A 111 4.76 -8.06 11.17
CA HIS A 111 6.17 -8.20 10.81
C HIS A 111 6.56 -7.12 9.82
N PHE A 112 7.70 -6.48 10.10
CA PHE A 112 8.31 -5.53 9.18
C PHE A 112 9.21 -6.26 8.20
N LYS A 113 9.03 -6.01 6.92
CA LYS A 113 9.94 -6.50 5.87
C LYS A 113 10.56 -5.33 5.12
N THR A 114 11.82 -5.48 4.76
CA THR A 114 12.56 -4.45 4.02
C THR A 114 12.44 -4.63 2.51
N GLN A 115 12.77 -3.59 1.74
CA GLN A 115 12.82 -3.62 0.27
C GLN A 115 13.64 -4.78 -0.31
N LYS A 116 14.68 -5.26 0.40
CA LYS A 116 15.51 -6.37 -0.07
C LYS A 116 14.71 -7.69 -0.12
N ALA A 117 13.82 -7.90 0.83
CA ALA A 117 12.93 -9.08 0.80
C ALA A 117 11.93 -9.03 -0.36
N GLN A 118 11.55 -7.82 -0.81
CA GLN A 118 10.66 -7.62 -1.95
C GLN A 118 11.26 -7.99 -3.29
N LYS A 119 12.54 -7.69 -3.53
CA LYS A 119 13.18 -8.03 -4.80
C LYS A 119 12.97 -9.52 -5.14
N ASN A 120 13.09 -10.38 -4.12
CA ASN A 120 12.87 -11.82 -4.28
C ASN A 120 11.42 -12.17 -4.57
N ILE A 121 10.45 -11.42 -4.02
CA ILE A 121 9.02 -11.62 -4.30
C ILE A 121 8.70 -11.22 -5.74
N TRP A 122 9.21 -10.10 -6.22
CA TRP A 122 9.04 -9.65 -7.60
C TRP A 122 9.66 -10.62 -8.61
N GLU A 123 10.82 -11.16 -8.32
CA GLU A 123 11.44 -12.19 -9.15
C GLU A 123 10.59 -13.46 -9.20
N THR A 124 9.94 -13.81 -8.09
CA THR A 124 9.02 -14.94 -8.02
C THR A 124 7.72 -14.66 -8.78
N VAL A 125 7.13 -13.48 -8.61
CA VAL A 125 5.92 -13.07 -9.35
C VAL A 125 6.20 -12.99 -10.83
N ASN A 126 7.31 -12.40 -11.25
CA ASN A 126 7.68 -12.32 -12.67
C ASN A 126 7.94 -13.71 -13.26
N ARG A 127 8.53 -14.64 -12.51
CA ARG A 127 8.67 -16.05 -12.95
C ARG A 127 7.31 -16.70 -13.13
N GLN A 128 6.37 -16.50 -12.23
CA GLN A 128 5.02 -17.03 -12.34
C GLN A 128 4.26 -16.40 -13.52
N LEU A 129 4.33 -15.09 -13.69
CA LEU A 129 3.71 -14.42 -14.84
C LEU A 129 4.28 -14.89 -16.17
N ASN A 130 5.60 -15.08 -16.27
CA ASN A 130 6.24 -15.59 -17.46
C ASN A 130 5.88 -17.07 -17.72
N PHE A 131 5.72 -17.86 -16.67
CA PHE A 131 5.20 -19.22 -16.76
C PHE A 131 3.79 -19.21 -17.34
N TRP A 132 2.87 -18.41 -16.81
CA TRP A 132 1.49 -18.31 -17.28
C TRP A 132 1.40 -17.79 -18.72
N LYS A 133 2.18 -16.79 -19.11
CA LYS A 133 2.28 -16.31 -20.50
C LYS A 133 2.68 -17.42 -21.46
N LYS A 134 3.63 -18.27 -21.06
CA LYS A 134 4.13 -19.38 -21.89
C LYS A 134 3.11 -20.50 -22.07
N TYR A 135 2.28 -20.78 -21.07
CA TYR A 135 1.39 -21.94 -21.08
C TYR A 135 -0.07 -21.61 -21.44
N ILE A 136 -0.52 -20.38 -21.25
CA ILE A 136 -1.92 -20.00 -21.52
C ILE A 136 -2.05 -19.29 -22.88
N GLY A 137 -0.95 -18.85 -23.49
CA GLY A 137 -0.98 -18.18 -24.81
C GLY A 137 -1.85 -16.92 -24.84
N VAL A 138 -2.15 -16.36 -23.67
CA VAL A 138 -3.02 -15.21 -23.50
C VAL A 138 -2.17 -14.06 -22.94
N LEU A 139 -1.87 -13.19 -23.81
CA LEU A 139 -1.94 -11.70 -23.70
C LEU A 139 -1.21 -11.07 -24.84
#